data_5fa68c15f3fe39737274350f271b41ec
#
_entry.id   5fa68c15f3fe39737274350f271b41ec
#
_cell.length_a   1.000
_cell.length_b   1.000
_cell.length_c   1.000
_cell.angle_alpha   90.00
_cell.angle_beta   90.00
_cell.angle_gamma   90.00
#
_symmetry.space_group_name_H-M   'P 1'
#
loop_
_entity.id
_entity.type
_entity.pdbx_description
1 polymer ?
#
loop_
_entity_poly.entity_id
_entity_poly.type
_entity_poly.pdbx_seq_one_letter_code
_entity_poly.pdbx_strand_id
1 'polypeptide(L)'
;MYRRSTPGNRPPGNRPWQITPSKRAPSKRTALSALGGLVATVLLVTAHSAGAAPVPVTASDRDGMSRAFTRAAAEFDVPRDLLVAVGYGETHLDGHRGEPSQANGYGVMHLVSNPTNRSLEKAAGLTGEPSAELRADTAANIRGGAAVLRAHADVLGLDAAERGSVDAWYPVVARYGGASDVRTARLYADTVYTLLAQGIDADVAGGESVTVRPRAVEPERGAYAPTDAERRRAALSPDYPSAAWVPANAANYASGRSASISSVVMHVTQGSYAGTISWFQNPASQVSSHYVVRSSDGAVTQMVRDSDTAYHARSANASSLGIEHEGFVNDPSWFTDSMYRSSAALTKYLCDRYGIPKDRAHIVGHAEVPGNDHTDPGPNWNWNYFMQLVGGSTGGGGGGVQLGFPSYNTLRGGSTGPQVTAAQTLLNQQGYNAGTADGVFGTRTASAVSSFQTARGLPADGVVGARTWTALLSAGTASVVREGSTGPAVERLQRALTAALGRTVSIDGQFGANTAQAVRDYQSGRGLTADGIAGPATWAALQAGR
;
A
#
# COMPACT_ATOMS: atom_id res chain seq x y z
N MET A 1 15.01 72.01 12.89
CA MET A 1 15.54 72.33 11.56
C MET A 1 15.14 71.25 10.58
N TYR A 2 14.47 71.67 9.55
CA TYR A 2 13.96 70.88 8.41
C TYR A 2 15.07 70.14 7.64
N ARG A 3 14.80 68.89 7.18
CA ARG A 3 15.05 68.43 5.79
C ARG A 3 14.33 67.15 5.48
N ARG A 4 13.44 67.25 4.66
CA ARG A 4 12.83 66.64 3.47
C ARG A 4 13.24 65.19 3.16
N SER A 5 12.18 64.42 3.00
CA SER A 5 11.99 63.10 2.39
C SER A 5 12.24 63.07 0.87
N THR A 6 12.77 61.95 0.40
CA THR A 6 12.63 61.49 -1.01
C THR A 6 12.08 60.05 -1.03
N PRO A 7 11.22 59.67 -2.00
CA PRO A 7 10.51 58.40 -2.02
C PRO A 7 11.30 57.34 -2.77
N GLY A 8 11.42 56.16 -2.16
CA GLY A 8 12.06 54.99 -2.77
C GLY A 8 11.06 54.08 -3.49
N ASN A 9 11.49 53.55 -4.61
CA ASN A 9 10.86 52.70 -5.57
C ASN A 9 10.19 51.44 -4.98
N ARG A 10 8.93 51.20 -5.40
CA ARG A 10 8.26 49.90 -5.30
C ARG A 10 8.55 49.07 -6.56
N PRO A 11 8.84 47.78 -6.47
CA PRO A 11 8.86 46.89 -7.63
C PRO A 11 7.43 46.54 -8.08
N PRO A 12 7.21 46.20 -9.37
CA PRO A 12 5.90 46.01 -9.97
C PRO A 12 5.28 44.64 -9.58
N GLY A 13 4.00 44.67 -9.28
CA GLY A 13 3.23 43.51 -8.91
C GLY A 13 2.99 42.52 -10.08
N ASN A 14 3.07 41.27 -9.78
CA ASN A 14 2.66 40.17 -10.66
C ASN A 14 1.15 40.19 -10.91
N ARG A 15 0.77 40.30 -12.18
CA ARG A 15 -0.60 40.10 -12.64
C ARG A 15 -0.80 38.61 -12.95
N PRO A 16 -1.98 38.05 -12.61
CA PRO A 16 -2.32 36.69 -13.02
C PRO A 16 -2.68 36.64 -14.51
N TRP A 17 -2.22 35.60 -15.19
CA TRP A 17 -2.54 35.32 -16.59
C TRP A 17 -4.00 34.85 -16.70
N GLN A 18 -4.82 35.65 -17.37
CA GLN A 18 -6.15 35.23 -17.84
C GLN A 18 -6.01 34.62 -19.24
N ILE A 19 -6.39 33.38 -19.40
CA ILE A 19 -6.51 32.72 -20.70
C ILE A 19 -7.93 32.96 -21.20
N THR A 20 -8.09 33.78 -22.25
CA THR A 20 -9.33 33.96 -23.00
C THR A 20 -9.45 32.92 -24.11
N PRO A 21 -10.61 32.26 -24.30
CA PRO A 21 -10.79 31.34 -25.42
C PRO A 21 -11.08 32.08 -26.73
N SER A 22 -10.29 31.75 -27.74
CA SER A 22 -10.44 32.23 -29.11
C SER A 22 -11.66 31.61 -29.79
N LYS A 23 -12.62 32.46 -30.18
CA LYS A 23 -13.74 32.12 -31.07
C LYS A 23 -13.23 32.04 -32.51
N ARG A 24 -13.39 30.87 -33.17
CA ARG A 24 -13.37 30.76 -34.63
C ARG A 24 -14.78 30.59 -35.16
N ALA A 25 -15.17 31.48 -36.07
CA ALA A 25 -16.44 31.48 -36.79
C ALA A 25 -16.46 30.48 -37.97
N PRO A 26 -17.64 30.05 -38.44
CA PRO A 26 -17.79 28.98 -39.41
C PRO A 26 -17.70 29.48 -40.85
N SER A 27 -17.07 28.72 -41.74
CA SER A 27 -17.10 28.92 -43.19
C SER A 27 -18.22 28.08 -43.83
N LYS A 28 -19.08 28.75 -44.58
CA LYS A 28 -20.13 28.20 -45.46
C LYS A 28 -19.52 27.65 -46.75
N ARG A 29 -20.08 26.56 -47.25
CA ARG A 29 -20.34 26.19 -48.67
C ARG A 29 -20.71 24.73 -48.71
N THR A 30 -21.58 24.15 -49.48
CA THR A 30 -22.66 24.54 -50.43
C THR A 30 -23.43 23.25 -50.70
N ALA A 31 -24.72 23.33 -50.85
CA ALA A 31 -25.65 22.23 -51.09
C ALA A 31 -25.49 21.61 -52.49
N LEU A 32 -25.75 20.30 -52.58
CA LEU A 32 -26.38 19.73 -53.80
C LEU A 32 -27.35 18.62 -53.39
N SER A 33 -28.58 18.80 -53.91
CA SER A 33 -29.73 17.95 -53.68
C SER A 33 -29.72 16.71 -54.57
N ALA A 34 -30.22 15.58 -54.06
CA ALA A 34 -30.90 14.57 -54.89
C ALA A 34 -31.97 13.84 -54.05
N LEU A 35 -33.18 13.86 -54.57
CA LEU A 35 -34.40 13.20 -54.08
C LEU A 35 -34.31 11.67 -54.21
N GLY A 36 -34.98 10.96 -53.31
CA GLY A 36 -35.41 9.60 -53.55
C GLY A 36 -35.86 8.80 -52.34
N GLY A 37 -37.17 8.67 -52.14
CA GLY A 37 -37.79 7.43 -51.66
C GLY A 37 -37.99 7.19 -50.17
N LEU A 38 -39.23 7.45 -49.71
CA LEU A 38 -39.79 7.00 -48.43
C LEU A 38 -39.95 5.47 -48.38
N VAL A 39 -39.48 4.82 -47.32
CA VAL A 39 -40.16 3.67 -46.70
C VAL A 39 -39.90 3.75 -45.21
N ALA A 40 -40.96 3.94 -44.45
CA ALA A 40 -40.94 3.93 -42.99
C ALA A 40 -41.00 2.50 -42.47
N THR A 41 -39.93 2.05 -41.82
CA THR A 41 -39.96 0.85 -40.98
C THR A 41 -39.61 1.26 -39.56
N VAL A 42 -40.61 1.17 -38.67
CA VAL A 42 -40.43 1.39 -37.24
C VAL A 42 -39.67 0.19 -36.70
N LEU A 43 -38.40 0.35 -36.35
CA LEU A 43 -37.63 -0.60 -35.53
C LEU A 43 -37.55 -0.07 -34.11
N LEU A 44 -38.20 -0.80 -33.19
CA LEU A 44 -37.96 -0.68 -31.74
C LEU A 44 -36.48 -0.99 -31.49
N VAL A 45 -35.70 0.00 -31.15
CA VAL A 45 -34.33 -0.19 -30.62
C VAL A 45 -34.44 -0.36 -29.11
N THR A 46 -34.37 -1.63 -28.65
CA THR A 46 -34.04 -1.93 -27.27
C THR A 46 -32.59 -1.55 -27.06
N ALA A 47 -32.33 -0.56 -26.20
CA ALA A 47 -30.99 -0.19 -25.77
C ALA A 47 -30.39 -1.35 -24.95
N HIS A 48 -29.57 -2.18 -25.57
CA HIS A 48 -28.64 -3.04 -24.87
C HIS A 48 -27.45 -2.17 -24.47
N SER A 49 -27.18 -2.08 -23.17
CA SER A 49 -25.94 -1.55 -22.63
C SER A 49 -24.79 -2.33 -23.28
N ALA A 50 -24.07 -1.71 -24.19
CA ALA A 50 -22.83 -2.26 -24.74
C ALA A 50 -21.84 -2.39 -23.60
N GLY A 51 -21.61 -3.62 -23.13
CA GLY A 51 -20.43 -3.94 -22.34
C GLY A 51 -19.20 -3.53 -23.14
N ALA A 52 -18.24 -2.87 -22.50
CA ALA A 52 -16.97 -2.52 -23.11
C ALA A 52 -16.39 -3.76 -23.80
N ALA A 53 -16.06 -3.66 -25.06
CA ALA A 53 -15.39 -4.73 -25.80
C ALA A 53 -14.08 -5.05 -25.06
N PRO A 54 -13.71 -6.34 -24.90
CA PRO A 54 -12.44 -6.68 -24.31
C PRO A 54 -11.32 -6.05 -25.13
N VAL A 55 -10.42 -5.36 -24.46
CA VAL A 55 -9.21 -4.80 -25.08
C VAL A 55 -8.47 -5.96 -25.75
N PRO A 56 -8.08 -5.84 -27.03
CA PRO A 56 -7.37 -6.92 -27.70
C PRO A 56 -6.07 -7.23 -26.96
N VAL A 57 -5.93 -8.47 -26.49
CA VAL A 57 -4.70 -9.02 -25.90
C VAL A 57 -3.61 -8.97 -26.97
N THR A 58 -2.57 -8.19 -26.74
CA THR A 58 -1.44 -8.05 -27.67
C THR A 58 -0.69 -9.37 -27.81
N ALA A 59 0.14 -9.52 -28.85
CA ALA A 59 0.94 -10.74 -29.02
C ALA A 59 1.92 -10.97 -27.87
N SER A 60 2.36 -9.90 -27.18
CA SER A 60 3.24 -9.95 -26.00
C SER A 60 2.56 -10.57 -24.77
N ASP A 61 1.24 -10.36 -24.61
CA ASP A 61 0.48 -10.95 -23.48
C ASP A 61 0.36 -12.47 -23.58
N ARG A 62 0.57 -13.06 -24.77
CA ARG A 62 0.56 -14.52 -24.98
C ARG A 62 1.83 -15.21 -24.54
N ASP A 63 2.91 -14.46 -24.35
CA ASP A 63 4.23 -15.02 -24.06
C ASP A 63 4.53 -15.20 -22.56
N GLY A 64 3.75 -14.59 -21.70
CA GLY A 64 3.91 -14.61 -20.24
C GLY A 64 5.08 -13.76 -19.75
N MET A 65 4.91 -13.15 -18.57
CA MET A 65 5.89 -12.25 -17.97
C MET A 65 7.21 -12.97 -17.63
N SER A 66 7.16 -14.21 -17.14
CA SER A 66 8.36 -15.00 -16.82
C SER A 66 9.25 -15.24 -18.06
N ARG A 67 8.62 -15.45 -19.22
CA ARG A 67 9.35 -15.57 -20.50
C ARG A 67 9.92 -14.24 -20.97
N ALA A 68 9.21 -13.13 -20.75
CA ALA A 68 9.72 -11.79 -21.06
C ALA A 68 11.01 -11.50 -20.26
N PHE A 69 11.02 -11.80 -18.96
CA PHE A 69 12.23 -11.70 -18.13
C PHE A 69 13.36 -12.58 -18.65
N THR A 70 13.07 -13.82 -19.01
CA THR A 70 14.08 -14.77 -19.51
C THR A 70 14.69 -14.29 -20.84
N ARG A 71 13.87 -13.77 -21.78
CA ARG A 71 14.36 -13.23 -23.05
C ARG A 71 15.19 -11.96 -22.87
N ALA A 72 14.70 -11.02 -22.10
CA ALA A 72 15.40 -9.77 -21.84
C ALA A 72 16.74 -10.01 -21.11
N ALA A 73 16.78 -10.93 -20.15
CA ALA A 73 17.98 -11.36 -19.47
C ALA A 73 19.03 -11.94 -20.44
N ALA A 74 18.60 -12.82 -21.35
CA ALA A 74 19.49 -13.41 -22.36
C ALA A 74 19.95 -12.40 -23.42
N GLU A 75 19.07 -11.48 -23.86
CA GLU A 75 19.38 -10.47 -24.87
C GLU A 75 20.45 -9.47 -24.38
N PHE A 76 20.34 -9.05 -23.10
CA PHE A 76 21.23 -8.03 -22.54
C PHE A 76 22.30 -8.59 -21.61
N ASP A 77 22.43 -9.91 -21.49
CA ASP A 77 23.42 -10.57 -20.63
C ASP A 77 23.33 -10.04 -19.17
N VAL A 78 22.10 -10.04 -18.63
CA VAL A 78 21.75 -9.65 -17.26
C VAL A 78 21.25 -10.90 -16.52
N PRO A 79 21.65 -11.17 -15.26
CA PRO A 79 21.10 -12.30 -14.52
C PRO A 79 19.57 -12.20 -14.39
N ARG A 80 18.83 -13.22 -14.85
CA ARG A 80 17.35 -13.22 -14.86
C ARG A 80 16.77 -12.92 -13.47
N ASP A 81 17.27 -13.60 -12.45
CA ASP A 81 16.73 -13.47 -11.10
C ASP A 81 16.97 -12.06 -10.52
N LEU A 82 18.09 -11.43 -10.88
CA LEU A 82 18.36 -10.03 -10.56
C LEU A 82 17.34 -9.10 -11.25
N LEU A 83 17.09 -9.32 -12.54
CA LEU A 83 16.13 -8.53 -13.30
C LEU A 83 14.71 -8.63 -12.71
N VAL A 84 14.29 -9.85 -12.32
CA VAL A 84 13.02 -10.07 -11.63
C VAL A 84 13.00 -9.36 -10.26
N ALA A 85 14.10 -9.45 -9.49
CA ALA A 85 14.16 -8.82 -8.18
C ALA A 85 14.11 -7.28 -8.25
N VAL A 86 14.69 -6.68 -9.28
CA VAL A 86 14.55 -5.24 -9.57
C VAL A 86 13.10 -4.90 -9.87
N GLY A 87 12.45 -5.59 -10.80
CA GLY A 87 11.04 -5.33 -11.14
C GLY A 87 10.09 -5.57 -9.97
N TYR A 88 10.33 -6.61 -9.18
CA TYR A 88 9.52 -6.87 -7.99
C TYR A 88 9.71 -5.79 -6.91
N GLY A 89 10.93 -5.36 -6.66
CA GLY A 89 11.22 -4.29 -5.69
C GLY A 89 10.66 -2.93 -6.09
N GLU A 90 10.42 -2.70 -7.38
CA GLU A 90 9.83 -1.45 -7.87
C GLU A 90 8.30 -1.45 -7.83
N THR A 91 7.66 -2.56 -8.25
CA THR A 91 6.22 -2.54 -8.55
C THR A 91 5.47 -3.82 -8.14
N HIS A 92 6.11 -4.77 -7.44
CA HIS A 92 5.58 -6.13 -7.26
C HIS A 92 5.17 -6.81 -8.57
N LEU A 93 5.86 -6.46 -9.66
CA LEU A 93 5.58 -6.92 -11.03
C LEU A 93 4.22 -6.47 -11.59
N ASP A 94 3.58 -5.45 -11.01
CA ASP A 94 2.41 -4.82 -11.61
C ASP A 94 2.85 -3.63 -12.49
N GLY A 95 2.48 -3.66 -13.75
CA GLY A 95 2.76 -2.55 -14.69
C GLY A 95 1.82 -1.36 -14.52
N HIS A 96 0.88 -1.40 -13.58
CA HIS A 96 -0.12 -0.36 -13.27
C HIS A 96 -0.84 0.19 -14.50
N ARG A 97 -1.01 -0.65 -15.53
CA ARG A 97 -1.65 -0.31 -16.82
C ARG A 97 -1.01 0.87 -17.54
N GLY A 98 0.29 1.10 -17.32
CA GLY A 98 1.02 2.23 -17.89
C GLY A 98 0.80 3.57 -17.20
N GLU A 99 0.09 3.60 -16.08
CA GLU A 99 -0.05 4.81 -15.26
C GLU A 99 1.27 5.12 -14.55
N PRO A 100 1.63 6.40 -14.43
CA PRO A 100 2.89 6.79 -13.81
C PRO A 100 2.84 6.70 -12.29
N SER A 101 3.98 6.37 -11.68
CA SER A 101 4.23 6.59 -10.25
C SER A 101 4.37 8.09 -9.92
N GLN A 102 4.47 8.43 -8.62
CA GLN A 102 4.74 9.79 -8.15
C GLN A 102 6.04 10.37 -8.75
N ALA A 103 7.07 9.53 -8.95
CA ALA A 103 8.34 9.92 -9.56
C ALA A 103 8.30 9.92 -11.11
N ASN A 104 7.12 9.73 -11.72
CA ASN A 104 6.92 9.58 -13.16
C ASN A 104 7.66 8.36 -13.76
N GLY A 105 7.61 7.23 -13.04
CA GLY A 105 8.09 5.91 -13.48
C GLY A 105 6.96 5.05 -14.02
N TYR A 106 7.25 4.20 -14.99
CA TYR A 106 6.27 3.46 -15.78
C TYR A 106 6.61 1.97 -15.87
N GLY A 107 5.56 1.15 -15.83
CA GLY A 107 5.64 -0.29 -16.07
C GLY A 107 6.39 -1.05 -15.00
N VAL A 108 6.52 -2.37 -15.19
CA VAL A 108 7.09 -3.32 -14.23
C VAL A 108 8.50 -2.95 -13.74
N MET A 109 9.33 -2.41 -14.65
CA MET A 109 10.70 -1.99 -14.34
C MET A 109 10.81 -0.54 -13.89
N HIS A 110 9.69 0.16 -13.68
CA HIS A 110 9.62 1.54 -13.22
C HIS A 110 10.57 2.47 -13.98
N LEU A 111 10.49 2.45 -15.31
CA LEU A 111 11.30 3.32 -16.17
C LEU A 111 10.87 4.77 -16.00
N VAL A 112 11.74 5.58 -15.41
CA VAL A 112 11.45 6.96 -14.99
C VAL A 112 11.72 7.96 -16.10
N SER A 113 10.81 8.97 -16.22
CA SER A 113 10.96 10.12 -17.12
C SER A 113 10.74 11.42 -16.34
N ASN A 114 11.77 11.90 -15.65
CA ASN A 114 11.74 13.18 -14.94
C ASN A 114 13.07 13.94 -15.15
N PRO A 115 13.22 15.20 -14.69
CA PRO A 115 14.42 16.00 -14.96
C PRO A 115 15.74 15.38 -14.51
N THR A 116 15.74 14.52 -13.49
CA THR A 116 16.96 13.96 -12.89
C THR A 116 17.17 12.47 -13.19
N ASN A 117 16.12 11.75 -13.56
CA ASN A 117 16.19 10.36 -14.00
C ASN A 117 15.43 10.20 -15.32
N ARG A 118 16.16 9.82 -16.35
CA ARG A 118 15.67 9.65 -17.73
C ARG A 118 15.87 8.22 -18.22
N SER A 119 15.62 7.25 -17.34
CA SER A 119 15.78 5.83 -17.67
C SER A 119 14.82 5.36 -18.77
N LEU A 120 13.62 5.98 -18.87
CA LEU A 120 12.69 5.69 -19.97
C LEU A 120 13.25 6.09 -21.35
N GLU A 121 13.79 7.31 -21.48
CA GLU A 121 14.39 7.78 -22.71
C GLU A 121 15.67 7.02 -23.03
N LYS A 122 16.44 6.67 -22.00
CA LYS A 122 17.63 5.82 -22.15
C LYS A 122 17.26 4.44 -22.67
N ALA A 123 16.23 3.81 -22.11
CA ALA A 123 15.69 2.53 -22.58
C ALA A 123 15.24 2.63 -24.04
N ALA A 124 14.50 3.68 -24.41
CA ALA A 124 14.06 3.91 -25.78
C ALA A 124 15.24 4.00 -26.76
N GLY A 125 16.29 4.73 -26.39
CA GLY A 125 17.51 4.85 -27.20
C GLY A 125 18.30 3.54 -27.33
N LEU A 126 18.30 2.70 -26.30
CA LEU A 126 19.04 1.44 -26.27
C LEU A 126 18.32 0.30 -27.00
N THR A 127 16.98 0.27 -26.90
CA THR A 127 16.16 -0.80 -27.47
C THR A 127 15.60 -0.49 -28.86
N GLY A 128 15.56 0.80 -29.22
CA GLY A 128 14.84 1.27 -30.41
C GLY A 128 13.32 1.33 -30.25
N GLU A 129 12.78 0.93 -29.08
CA GLU A 129 11.34 0.95 -28.81
C GLU A 129 10.83 2.37 -28.53
N PRO A 130 9.67 2.75 -29.05
CA PRO A 130 9.04 4.03 -28.69
C PRO A 130 8.76 4.12 -27.18
N SER A 131 8.94 5.30 -26.58
CA SER A 131 8.63 5.50 -25.16
C SER A 131 7.16 5.17 -24.82
N ALA A 132 6.23 5.31 -25.75
CA ALA A 132 4.83 4.92 -25.54
C ALA A 132 4.68 3.41 -25.35
N GLU A 133 5.41 2.60 -26.13
CA GLU A 133 5.45 1.15 -26.02
C GLU A 133 6.08 0.72 -24.69
N LEU A 134 7.22 1.32 -24.33
CA LEU A 134 7.89 1.06 -23.04
C LEU A 134 7.01 1.38 -21.83
N ARG A 135 6.01 2.25 -21.95
CA ARG A 135 5.06 2.55 -20.89
C ARG A 135 3.93 1.54 -20.80
N ALA A 136 3.44 1.07 -21.94
CA ALA A 136 2.18 0.33 -22.04
C ALA A 136 2.38 -1.20 -22.14
N ASP A 137 3.47 -1.65 -22.78
CA ASP A 137 3.74 -3.07 -23.00
C ASP A 137 4.73 -3.62 -21.97
N THR A 138 4.30 -4.66 -21.26
CA THR A 138 5.08 -5.27 -20.18
C THR A 138 6.41 -5.87 -20.69
N ALA A 139 6.40 -6.54 -21.83
CA ALA A 139 7.61 -7.19 -22.36
C ALA A 139 8.61 -6.14 -22.86
N ALA A 140 8.13 -5.09 -23.54
CA ALA A 140 8.97 -3.95 -23.95
C ALA A 140 9.57 -3.23 -22.73
N ASN A 141 8.77 -3.04 -21.66
CA ASN A 141 9.22 -2.41 -20.43
C ASN A 141 10.32 -3.23 -19.74
N ILE A 142 10.14 -4.54 -19.59
CA ILE A 142 11.16 -5.46 -19.04
C ILE A 142 12.43 -5.44 -19.90
N ARG A 143 12.29 -5.47 -21.22
CA ARG A 143 13.40 -5.36 -22.17
C ARG A 143 14.15 -4.04 -22.01
N GLY A 144 13.42 -2.92 -21.84
CA GLY A 144 13.97 -1.61 -21.57
C GLY A 144 14.75 -1.54 -20.26
N GLY A 145 14.23 -2.12 -19.17
CA GLY A 145 14.90 -2.22 -17.88
C GLY A 145 16.21 -3.02 -17.95
N ALA A 146 16.19 -4.16 -18.64
CA ALA A 146 17.39 -4.97 -18.86
C ALA A 146 18.46 -4.19 -19.66
N ALA A 147 18.06 -3.47 -20.70
CA ALA A 147 18.97 -2.63 -21.49
C ALA A 147 19.62 -1.53 -20.64
N VAL A 148 18.85 -0.88 -19.74
CA VAL A 148 19.39 0.15 -18.84
C VAL A 148 20.38 -0.45 -17.83
N LEU A 149 20.03 -1.60 -17.21
CA LEU A 149 20.95 -2.32 -16.31
C LEU A 149 22.25 -2.68 -17.04
N ARG A 150 22.16 -3.27 -18.24
CA ARG A 150 23.35 -3.61 -19.03
C ARG A 150 24.21 -2.38 -19.35
N ALA A 151 23.59 -1.29 -19.75
CA ALA A 151 24.33 -0.06 -20.03
C ALA A 151 25.02 0.51 -18.77
N HIS A 152 24.49 0.30 -17.58
CA HIS A 152 25.19 0.64 -16.32
C HIS A 152 26.34 -0.33 -16.05
N ALA A 153 26.20 -1.62 -16.32
CA ALA A 153 27.27 -2.60 -16.20
C ALA A 153 28.45 -2.26 -17.14
N ASP A 154 28.17 -1.91 -18.40
CA ASP A 154 29.19 -1.48 -19.37
C ASP A 154 29.94 -0.22 -18.92
N VAL A 155 29.23 0.78 -18.37
CA VAL A 155 29.86 2.00 -17.81
C VAL A 155 30.74 1.69 -16.61
N LEU A 156 30.38 0.68 -15.80
CA LEU A 156 31.18 0.23 -14.65
C LEU A 156 32.29 -0.73 -15.03
N GLY A 157 32.32 -1.20 -16.28
CA GLY A 157 33.35 -2.06 -16.82
C GLY A 157 33.24 -3.52 -16.44
N LEU A 158 32.04 -4.01 -16.08
CA LEU A 158 31.85 -5.42 -15.75
C LEU A 158 32.20 -6.30 -16.96
N ASP A 159 33.14 -7.21 -16.78
CA ASP A 159 33.50 -8.19 -17.80
C ASP A 159 32.47 -9.33 -17.90
N ALA A 160 32.68 -10.30 -18.80
CA ALA A 160 31.76 -11.39 -19.04
C ALA A 160 31.64 -12.34 -17.83
N ALA A 161 32.70 -12.51 -17.04
CA ALA A 161 32.71 -13.37 -15.86
C ALA A 161 31.95 -12.69 -14.71
N GLU A 162 32.19 -11.39 -14.50
CA GLU A 162 31.50 -10.56 -13.50
C GLU A 162 29.99 -10.47 -13.80
N ARG A 163 29.60 -10.33 -15.07
CA ARG A 163 28.17 -10.35 -15.46
C ARG A 163 27.48 -11.70 -15.19
N GLY A 164 28.23 -12.79 -15.14
CA GLY A 164 27.72 -14.10 -14.72
C GLY A 164 27.49 -14.23 -13.20
N SER A 165 28.08 -13.32 -12.39
CA SER A 165 27.94 -13.31 -10.93
C SER A 165 26.92 -12.26 -10.51
N VAL A 166 25.82 -12.66 -9.84
CA VAL A 166 24.83 -11.71 -9.31
C VAL A 166 25.47 -10.72 -8.32
N ASP A 167 26.46 -11.16 -7.55
CA ASP A 167 27.10 -10.35 -6.50
C ASP A 167 27.87 -9.14 -7.07
N ALA A 168 28.44 -9.27 -8.27
CA ALA A 168 29.12 -8.19 -8.97
C ALA A 168 28.18 -7.08 -9.49
N TRP A 169 26.88 -7.37 -9.58
CA TRP A 169 25.90 -6.39 -10.06
C TRP A 169 25.46 -5.37 -9.03
N TYR A 170 25.89 -5.47 -7.78
CA TYR A 170 25.46 -4.54 -6.74
C TYR A 170 25.66 -3.07 -7.11
N PRO A 171 26.82 -2.62 -7.62
CA PRO A 171 27.00 -1.23 -8.06
C PRO A 171 26.08 -0.82 -9.22
N VAL A 172 25.75 -1.78 -10.11
CA VAL A 172 24.82 -1.56 -11.23
C VAL A 172 23.42 -1.29 -10.73
N VAL A 173 22.93 -2.15 -9.82
CA VAL A 173 21.61 -2.00 -9.17
C VAL A 173 21.54 -0.68 -8.40
N ALA A 174 22.57 -0.35 -7.62
CA ALA A 174 22.64 0.92 -6.90
C ALA A 174 22.49 2.16 -7.82
N ARG A 175 23.02 2.09 -9.04
CA ARG A 175 22.84 3.16 -10.04
C ARG A 175 21.48 3.17 -10.71
N TYR A 176 20.87 2.00 -10.87
CA TYR A 176 19.56 1.86 -11.50
C TYR A 176 18.48 2.66 -10.76
N GLY A 177 18.47 2.64 -9.44
CA GLY A 177 17.54 3.39 -8.60
C GLY A 177 17.61 4.93 -8.77
N GLY A 178 18.62 5.45 -9.51
CA GLY A 178 18.72 6.86 -9.89
C GLY A 178 18.94 7.83 -8.73
N ALA A 179 19.32 7.34 -7.55
CA ALA A 179 19.56 8.17 -6.38
C ALA A 179 20.77 9.10 -6.56
N SER A 180 20.66 10.32 -6.04
CA SER A 180 21.69 11.35 -6.12
C SER A 180 22.83 11.17 -5.09
N ASP A 181 22.62 10.36 -4.06
CA ASP A 181 23.60 10.08 -3.01
C ASP A 181 23.83 8.58 -2.80
N VAL A 182 25.04 8.26 -2.33
CA VAL A 182 25.52 6.88 -2.14
C VAL A 182 24.68 6.09 -1.11
N ARG A 183 24.15 6.75 -0.07
CA ARG A 183 23.36 6.08 0.97
C ARG A 183 22.04 5.61 0.42
N THR A 184 21.32 6.45 -0.31
CA THR A 184 20.04 6.12 -0.92
C THR A 184 20.21 5.08 -2.04
N ALA A 185 21.27 5.20 -2.85
CA ALA A 185 21.63 4.19 -3.86
C ALA A 185 21.91 2.83 -3.22
N ARG A 186 22.61 2.81 -2.09
CA ARG A 186 22.86 1.59 -1.29
C ARG A 186 21.56 0.99 -0.75
N LEU A 187 20.67 1.84 -0.19
CA LEU A 187 19.38 1.40 0.34
C LEU A 187 18.55 0.68 -0.74
N TYR A 188 18.54 1.22 -1.95
CA TYR A 188 17.88 0.61 -3.09
C TYR A 188 18.47 -0.78 -3.41
N ALA A 189 19.80 -0.84 -3.58
CA ALA A 189 20.47 -2.10 -3.88
C ALA A 189 20.27 -3.15 -2.76
N ASP A 190 20.40 -2.73 -1.49
CA ASP A 190 20.18 -3.62 -0.34
C ASP A 190 18.75 -4.23 -0.35
N THR A 191 17.74 -3.47 -0.77
CA THR A 191 16.37 -3.99 -0.92
C THR A 191 16.31 -5.09 -1.98
N VAL A 192 16.88 -4.87 -3.16
CA VAL A 192 16.91 -5.87 -4.25
C VAL A 192 17.66 -7.14 -3.82
N TYR A 193 18.79 -6.98 -3.15
CA TYR A 193 19.59 -8.14 -2.67
C TYR A 193 18.91 -8.88 -1.50
N THR A 194 18.11 -8.20 -0.70
CA THR A 194 17.25 -8.85 0.31
C THR A 194 16.21 -9.72 -0.36
N LEU A 195 15.56 -9.24 -1.44
CA LEU A 195 14.60 -10.03 -2.23
C LEU A 195 15.25 -11.27 -2.86
N LEU A 196 16.47 -11.15 -3.39
CA LEU A 196 17.23 -12.30 -3.90
C LEU A 196 17.53 -13.33 -2.82
N ALA A 197 17.87 -12.87 -1.62
CA ALA A 197 18.15 -13.76 -0.49
C ALA A 197 16.90 -14.48 0.02
N GLN A 198 15.77 -13.79 0.06
CA GLN A 198 14.49 -14.34 0.51
C GLN A 198 13.78 -15.19 -0.54
N GLY A 199 14.06 -14.93 -1.82
CA GLY A 199 13.31 -15.45 -2.94
C GLY A 199 12.03 -14.65 -3.22
N ILE A 200 11.45 -14.88 -4.40
CA ILE A 200 10.21 -14.23 -4.84
C ILE A 200 9.28 -15.32 -5.35
N ASP A 201 8.02 -15.25 -4.96
CA ASP A 201 6.93 -16.07 -5.51
C ASP A 201 5.73 -15.15 -5.71
N ALA A 202 5.56 -14.67 -6.95
CA ALA A 202 4.60 -13.65 -7.30
C ALA A 202 3.60 -14.15 -8.35
N ASP A 203 2.32 -14.12 -7.99
CA ASP A 203 1.24 -14.31 -8.95
C ASP A 203 1.00 -13.00 -9.70
N VAL A 204 1.14 -13.05 -11.03
CA VAL A 204 0.98 -11.89 -11.90
C VAL A 204 -0.32 -11.97 -12.70
N ALA A 205 -0.68 -10.88 -13.36
CA ALA A 205 -1.86 -10.82 -14.22
C ALA A 205 -1.87 -11.98 -15.24
N GLY A 206 -3.04 -12.58 -15.44
CA GLY A 206 -3.19 -13.75 -16.32
C GLY A 206 -3.01 -15.11 -15.64
N GLY A 207 -2.76 -15.15 -14.32
CA GLY A 207 -2.65 -16.39 -13.54
C GLY A 207 -1.30 -17.10 -13.72
N GLU A 208 -0.29 -16.40 -14.18
CA GLU A 208 1.10 -16.87 -14.23
C GLU A 208 1.80 -16.59 -12.91
N SER A 209 2.73 -17.45 -12.49
CA SER A 209 3.63 -17.21 -11.36
C SER A 209 5.04 -16.90 -11.83
N VAL A 210 5.64 -15.84 -11.31
CA VAL A 210 7.04 -15.44 -11.53
C VAL A 210 7.83 -15.73 -10.27
N THR A 211 8.79 -16.66 -10.36
CA THR A 211 9.53 -17.13 -9.18
C THR A 211 11.02 -16.83 -9.27
N VAL A 212 11.63 -16.49 -8.13
CA VAL A 212 13.07 -16.48 -7.87
C VAL A 212 13.33 -17.34 -6.65
N ARG A 213 14.20 -18.35 -6.78
CA ARG A 213 14.55 -19.20 -5.65
C ARG A 213 15.44 -18.45 -4.66
N PRO A 214 15.22 -18.61 -3.34
CA PRO A 214 16.13 -18.08 -2.34
C PRO A 214 17.57 -18.50 -2.60
N ARG A 215 18.49 -17.53 -2.49
CA ARG A 215 19.91 -17.81 -2.69
C ARG A 215 20.78 -17.02 -1.72
N ALA A 216 21.90 -17.58 -1.27
CA ALA A 216 22.92 -16.81 -0.58
C ALA A 216 23.50 -15.76 -1.54
N VAL A 217 23.63 -14.52 -1.08
CA VAL A 217 24.24 -13.40 -1.80
C VAL A 217 25.32 -12.77 -0.94
N GLU A 218 26.46 -12.45 -1.53
CA GLU A 218 27.58 -11.72 -0.91
C GLU A 218 27.92 -10.50 -1.79
N PRO A 219 27.10 -9.44 -1.76
CA PRO A 219 27.16 -8.35 -2.74
C PRO A 219 28.52 -7.64 -2.73
N GLU A 220 29.14 -7.50 -3.89
CA GLU A 220 30.35 -6.74 -4.13
C GLU A 220 30.03 -5.25 -4.17
N ARG A 221 29.95 -4.61 -3.00
CA ARG A 221 29.45 -3.24 -2.84
C ARG A 221 30.32 -2.15 -3.48
N GLY A 222 31.61 -2.41 -3.69
CA GLY A 222 32.54 -1.43 -4.26
C GLY A 222 32.46 -0.07 -3.58
N ALA A 223 32.28 0.99 -4.36
CA ALA A 223 32.14 2.36 -3.86
C ALA A 223 30.89 2.59 -2.98
N TYR A 224 29.95 1.66 -2.97
CA TYR A 224 28.73 1.71 -2.15
C TYR A 224 28.90 1.01 -0.79
N ALA A 225 30.09 0.46 -0.47
CA ALA A 225 30.33 -0.08 0.85
C ALA A 225 30.20 1.01 1.92
N PRO A 226 29.53 0.73 3.08
CA PRO A 226 29.43 1.72 4.15
C PRO A 226 30.81 2.00 4.74
N THR A 227 31.17 3.26 4.90
CA THR A 227 32.40 3.67 5.57
C THR A 227 32.36 3.35 7.05
N ASP A 228 33.52 3.28 7.72
CA ASP A 228 33.57 3.08 9.18
C ASP A 228 32.88 4.21 9.95
N ALA A 229 32.94 5.42 9.43
CA ALA A 229 32.23 6.57 9.98
C ALA A 229 30.71 6.40 9.87
N GLU A 230 30.21 5.88 8.74
CA GLU A 230 28.79 5.58 8.56
C GLU A 230 28.33 4.41 9.42
N ARG A 231 29.12 3.35 9.56
CA ARG A 231 28.85 2.22 10.47
C ARG A 231 28.74 2.68 11.92
N ARG A 232 29.62 3.60 12.35
CA ARG A 232 29.58 4.19 13.71
C ARG A 232 28.49 5.25 13.88
N ARG A 233 28.11 5.93 12.80
CA ARG A 233 27.04 6.91 12.73
C ARG A 233 25.84 6.36 11.98
N ALA A 234 25.34 5.18 12.34
CA ALA A 234 23.96 4.86 11.97
C ALA A 234 23.12 6.03 12.52
N ALA A 235 22.86 7.04 11.66
CA ALA A 235 22.24 8.27 12.10
C ALA A 235 20.80 7.94 12.47
N LEU A 236 20.59 7.73 13.77
CA LEU A 236 19.25 7.63 14.33
C LEU A 236 18.54 8.95 14.01
N SER A 237 17.29 8.84 13.71
CA SER A 237 16.42 10.00 13.48
C SER A 237 16.47 10.95 14.67
N PRO A 238 16.50 12.27 14.43
CA PRO A 238 16.50 13.25 15.51
C PRO A 238 15.20 13.27 16.33
N ASP A 239 14.09 12.83 15.75
CA ASP A 239 12.77 12.94 16.38
C ASP A 239 12.15 11.59 16.75
N TYR A 240 12.38 10.52 15.96
CA TYR A 240 11.92 9.16 16.24
C TYR A 240 13.11 8.18 16.26
N PRO A 241 13.57 7.74 17.46
CA PRO A 241 14.82 6.95 17.61
C PRO A 241 14.87 5.64 16.81
N SER A 242 13.73 5.06 16.48
CA SER A 242 13.64 3.82 15.69
C SER A 242 13.72 4.04 14.17
N ALA A 243 13.76 5.29 13.70
CA ALA A 243 13.88 5.60 12.28
C ALA A 243 15.33 5.87 11.87
N ALA A 244 15.67 5.58 10.63
CA ALA A 244 16.87 6.09 9.98
C ALA A 244 16.69 7.58 9.64
N TRP A 245 17.77 8.37 9.64
CA TRP A 245 17.74 9.77 9.19
C TRP A 245 18.34 9.88 7.79
N VAL A 246 17.53 10.23 6.80
CA VAL A 246 17.95 10.53 5.41
C VAL A 246 17.23 11.81 5.00
N PRO A 247 17.88 12.99 5.09
CA PRO A 247 17.19 14.27 4.90
C PRO A 247 16.70 14.45 3.45
N ALA A 248 15.49 14.99 3.32
CA ALA A 248 14.99 15.51 2.04
C ALA A 248 15.82 16.72 1.58
N ASN A 249 15.71 17.08 0.29
CA ASN A 249 16.34 18.29 -0.21
C ASN A 249 15.73 19.53 0.46
N ALA A 250 16.56 20.49 0.84
CA ALA A 250 16.11 21.71 1.52
C ALA A 250 15.13 22.57 0.68
N ALA A 251 15.05 22.37 -0.63
CA ALA A 251 14.07 23.02 -1.49
C ALA A 251 12.65 22.41 -1.36
N ASN A 252 12.52 21.24 -0.73
CA ASN A 252 11.29 20.45 -0.69
C ASN A 252 10.53 20.58 0.63
N TYR A 253 10.97 21.43 1.55
CA TYR A 253 10.30 21.71 2.82
C TYR A 253 10.64 23.14 3.29
N ALA A 254 9.89 23.67 4.24
CA ALA A 254 10.24 24.94 4.87
C ALA A 254 10.83 24.69 6.27
N SER A 255 11.87 25.46 6.63
CA SER A 255 12.41 25.46 7.98
C SER A 255 11.43 26.10 8.95
N GLY A 256 11.18 25.44 10.08
CA GLY A 256 10.23 25.85 11.09
C GLY A 256 8.77 25.59 10.73
N ARG A 257 7.87 25.93 11.65
CA ARG A 257 6.41 25.77 11.50
C ARG A 257 5.68 27.07 11.82
N SER A 258 4.61 27.34 11.08
CA SER A 258 3.70 28.46 11.33
C SER A 258 2.50 28.09 12.21
N ALA A 259 2.33 26.81 12.55
CA ALA A 259 1.27 26.29 13.43
C ALA A 259 1.79 25.15 14.31
N SER A 260 1.11 24.91 15.43
CA SER A 260 1.37 23.74 16.28
C SER A 260 0.97 22.45 15.56
N ILE A 261 1.71 21.37 15.81
CA ILE A 261 1.38 20.03 15.30
C ILE A 261 0.11 19.54 16.00
N SER A 262 -0.93 19.23 15.24
CA SER A 262 -2.23 18.82 15.74
C SER A 262 -2.79 17.58 15.05
N SER A 263 -2.14 17.07 13.99
CA SER A 263 -2.63 15.91 13.24
C SER A 263 -1.50 15.12 12.60
N VAL A 264 -1.82 13.88 12.21
CA VAL A 264 -0.96 13.01 11.39
C VAL A 264 -1.72 12.66 10.12
N VAL A 265 -1.05 12.80 8.96
CA VAL A 265 -1.63 12.49 7.64
C VAL A 265 -0.97 11.26 7.07
N MET A 266 -1.78 10.26 6.72
CA MET A 266 -1.35 9.01 6.10
C MET A 266 -1.37 9.15 4.60
N HIS A 267 -0.25 8.76 3.96
CA HIS A 267 -0.05 8.78 2.52
C HIS A 267 0.32 7.40 2.00
N VAL A 268 0.23 7.22 0.69
CA VAL A 268 0.82 6.09 -0.06
C VAL A 268 1.62 6.65 -1.21
N THR A 269 2.86 6.23 -1.31
CA THR A 269 3.90 6.82 -2.17
C THR A 269 3.62 6.71 -3.67
N GLN A 270 2.71 5.83 -4.10
CA GLN A 270 2.56 5.43 -5.50
C GLN A 270 3.91 5.05 -6.13
N GLY A 271 4.72 4.27 -5.39
CA GLY A 271 6.06 3.88 -5.79
C GLY A 271 6.82 3.12 -4.70
N SER A 272 8.07 2.75 -5.00
CA SER A 272 8.94 2.04 -4.07
C SER A 272 9.50 2.95 -2.96
N TYR A 273 9.85 2.35 -1.82
CA TYR A 273 10.43 3.03 -0.67
C TYR A 273 11.69 3.83 -1.02
N ALA A 274 12.63 3.19 -1.73
CA ALA A 274 13.87 3.84 -2.11
C ALA A 274 13.65 4.91 -3.21
N GLY A 275 12.72 4.66 -4.13
CA GLY A 275 12.29 5.63 -5.15
C GLY A 275 11.71 6.89 -4.52
N THR A 276 10.87 6.75 -3.51
CA THR A 276 10.28 7.87 -2.76
C THR A 276 11.35 8.68 -2.02
N ILE A 277 12.28 8.02 -1.33
CA ILE A 277 13.40 8.69 -0.64
C ILE A 277 14.25 9.47 -1.66
N SER A 278 14.58 8.85 -2.80
CA SER A 278 15.31 9.51 -3.89
C SER A 278 14.54 10.71 -4.45
N TRP A 279 13.23 10.59 -4.60
CA TRP A 279 12.37 11.66 -5.10
C TRP A 279 12.32 12.86 -4.14
N PHE A 280 12.22 12.62 -2.84
CA PHE A 280 12.25 13.71 -1.85
C PHE A 280 13.63 14.37 -1.70
N GLN A 281 14.71 13.69 -2.08
CA GLN A 281 16.05 14.27 -2.17
C GLN A 281 16.27 15.09 -3.45
N ASN A 282 15.42 14.95 -4.46
CA ASN A 282 15.50 15.68 -5.70
C ASN A 282 14.91 17.09 -5.54
N PRO A 283 15.68 18.18 -5.76
CA PRO A 283 15.15 19.54 -5.62
C PRO A 283 14.00 19.87 -6.59
N ALA A 284 13.88 19.13 -7.70
CA ALA A 284 12.81 19.33 -8.67
C ALA A 284 11.47 18.74 -8.23
N SER A 285 11.42 17.89 -7.19
CA SER A 285 10.18 17.27 -6.72
C SER A 285 9.22 18.27 -6.08
N GLN A 286 9.77 19.26 -5.34
CA GLN A 286 9.02 20.28 -4.59
C GLN A 286 7.99 19.68 -3.60
N VAL A 287 8.19 18.42 -3.22
CA VAL A 287 7.39 17.69 -2.25
C VAL A 287 8.29 16.93 -1.29
N SER A 288 7.79 16.65 -0.09
CA SER A 288 8.45 15.83 0.91
C SER A 288 7.42 15.33 1.92
N SER A 289 7.79 14.34 2.73
CA SER A 289 7.06 13.93 3.92
C SER A 289 8.00 13.83 5.12
N HIS A 290 7.47 13.81 6.34
CA HIS A 290 8.31 13.70 7.53
C HIS A 290 8.90 12.30 7.63
N TYR A 291 8.11 11.28 7.32
CA TYR A 291 8.49 9.87 7.43
C TYR A 291 8.07 9.07 6.21
N VAL A 292 8.84 8.02 5.93
CA VAL A 292 8.52 6.99 4.91
C VAL A 292 8.63 5.63 5.58
N VAL A 293 7.64 4.77 5.37
CA VAL A 293 7.55 3.41 5.94
C VAL A 293 7.61 2.38 4.83
N ARG A 294 8.53 1.41 4.93
CA ARG A 294 8.71 0.34 3.95
C ARG A 294 7.66 -0.76 4.16
N SER A 295 7.18 -1.32 3.05
CA SER A 295 6.17 -2.37 3.07
C SER A 295 6.71 -3.69 3.61
N SER A 296 7.85 -4.15 3.13
CA SER A 296 8.34 -5.51 3.34
C SER A 296 8.66 -5.85 4.81
N ASP A 297 9.20 -4.90 5.57
CA ASP A 297 9.67 -5.12 6.95
C ASP A 297 9.28 -4.01 7.93
N GLY A 298 8.59 -2.96 7.45
CA GLY A 298 8.21 -1.82 8.27
C GLY A 298 9.36 -0.87 8.63
N ALA A 299 10.50 -0.92 7.94
CA ALA A 299 11.59 0.02 8.18
C ALA A 299 11.12 1.47 8.01
N VAL A 300 11.51 2.35 8.92
CA VAL A 300 11.09 3.76 8.93
C VAL A 300 12.29 4.65 8.62
N THR A 301 12.11 5.58 7.67
CA THR A 301 13.06 6.68 7.42
C THR A 301 12.40 8.01 7.73
N GLN A 302 13.06 8.85 8.53
CA GLN A 302 12.70 10.26 8.69
C GLN A 302 13.43 11.10 7.64
N MET A 303 12.71 11.99 6.96
CA MET A 303 13.25 12.84 5.89
C MET A 303 13.14 14.33 6.16
N VAL A 304 12.19 14.77 6.96
CA VAL A 304 12.03 16.16 7.43
C VAL A 304 11.90 16.12 8.95
N ARG A 305 12.51 17.07 9.65
CA ARG A 305 12.35 17.17 11.11
C ARG A 305 10.92 17.52 11.47
N ASP A 306 10.44 17.02 12.60
CA ASP A 306 9.11 17.36 13.09
C ASP A 306 8.93 18.86 13.34
N SER A 307 10.05 19.57 13.63
CA SER A 307 10.07 21.03 13.80
C SER A 307 9.95 21.82 12.51
N ASP A 308 10.09 21.20 11.35
CA ASP A 308 10.04 21.81 10.03
C ASP A 308 8.72 21.47 9.31
N THR A 309 8.41 22.18 8.24
CA THR A 309 7.16 22.00 7.49
C THR A 309 7.43 21.21 6.21
N ALA A 310 7.09 19.93 6.18
CA ALA A 310 7.13 19.12 4.95
C ALA A 310 5.99 19.51 3.99
N TYR A 311 6.23 19.37 2.68
CA TYR A 311 5.25 19.69 1.64
C TYR A 311 4.53 18.41 1.18
N HIS A 312 3.52 17.97 1.95
CA HIS A 312 2.83 16.68 1.75
C HIS A 312 1.30 16.78 1.63
N ALA A 313 0.66 17.81 2.24
CA ALA A 313 -0.80 17.85 2.37
C ALA A 313 -1.36 19.27 2.21
N ARG A 314 -0.74 20.11 1.39
CA ARG A 314 -1.19 21.48 1.04
C ARG A 314 -1.58 22.29 2.29
N SER A 315 -2.89 22.50 2.51
CA SER A 315 -3.41 23.32 3.63
C SER A 315 -3.05 22.77 5.01
N ALA A 316 -2.79 21.48 5.15
CA ALA A 316 -2.43 20.83 6.42
C ALA A 316 -0.92 20.82 6.69
N ASN A 317 -0.05 21.20 5.75
CA ASN A 317 1.41 21.15 5.91
C ASN A 317 1.91 21.75 7.23
N ALA A 318 1.38 22.95 7.58
CA ALA A 318 1.86 23.69 8.76
C ALA A 318 1.52 23.01 10.09
N SER A 319 0.43 22.25 10.16
CA SER A 319 -0.13 21.70 11.39
C SER A 319 -0.12 20.18 11.48
N SER A 320 0.44 19.47 10.47
CA SER A 320 0.46 18.02 10.45
C SER A 320 1.87 17.43 10.29
N LEU A 321 1.98 16.15 10.62
CA LEU A 321 3.11 15.31 10.29
C LEU A 321 2.66 14.30 9.22
N GLY A 322 3.35 14.23 8.10
CA GLY A 322 3.07 13.28 7.01
C GLY A 322 3.84 11.98 7.20
N ILE A 323 3.18 10.86 6.97
CA ILE A 323 3.76 9.52 6.92
C ILE A 323 3.40 8.88 5.58
N GLU A 324 4.41 8.69 4.74
CA GLU A 324 4.29 7.97 3.48
C GLU A 324 4.45 6.46 3.69
N HIS A 325 3.65 5.68 2.99
CA HIS A 325 3.72 4.22 3.00
C HIS A 325 4.06 3.73 1.60
N GLU A 326 5.10 2.91 1.52
CA GLU A 326 5.52 2.30 0.27
C GLU A 326 4.37 1.53 -0.38
N GLY A 327 4.16 1.74 -1.68
CA GLY A 327 3.22 0.96 -2.48
C GLY A 327 2.26 1.78 -3.31
N PHE A 328 1.22 1.11 -3.78
CA PHE A 328 0.19 1.66 -4.67
C PHE A 328 -1.19 1.48 -4.06
N VAL A 329 -2.04 2.52 -4.09
CA VAL A 329 -3.36 2.54 -3.44
C VAL A 329 -4.31 1.43 -3.93
N ASN A 330 -4.15 1.01 -5.19
CA ASN A 330 -5.02 0.01 -5.82
C ASN A 330 -4.53 -1.45 -5.64
N ASP A 331 -3.33 -1.65 -5.10
CA ASP A 331 -2.76 -2.98 -4.87
C ASP A 331 -2.66 -3.28 -3.37
N PRO A 332 -3.52 -4.15 -2.83
CA PRO A 332 -3.53 -4.49 -1.40
C PRO A 332 -2.29 -5.26 -0.93
N SER A 333 -1.48 -5.82 -1.83
CA SER A 333 -0.30 -6.61 -1.45
C SER A 333 0.78 -5.77 -0.76
N TRP A 334 0.76 -4.45 -0.96
CA TRP A 334 1.68 -3.52 -0.33
C TRP A 334 1.39 -3.25 1.15
N PHE A 335 0.14 -3.45 1.61
CA PHE A 335 -0.30 -3.13 2.97
C PHE A 335 -0.02 -4.29 3.92
N THR A 336 1.25 -4.55 4.21
CA THR A 336 1.71 -5.66 5.05
C THR A 336 1.50 -5.40 6.55
N ASP A 337 1.45 -6.48 7.34
CA ASP A 337 1.38 -6.39 8.80
C ASP A 337 2.60 -5.64 9.40
N SER A 338 3.80 -5.85 8.85
CA SER A 338 5.02 -5.15 9.25
C SER A 338 4.91 -3.64 9.06
N MET A 339 4.40 -3.19 7.92
CA MET A 339 4.14 -1.78 7.64
C MET A 339 3.13 -1.20 8.64
N TYR A 340 1.98 -1.86 8.84
CA TYR A 340 0.96 -1.39 9.77
C TYR A 340 1.49 -1.24 11.20
N ARG A 341 2.22 -2.24 11.70
CA ARG A 341 2.77 -2.20 13.07
C ARG A 341 3.79 -1.09 13.25
N SER A 342 4.70 -0.93 12.31
CA SER A 342 5.73 0.12 12.37
C SER A 342 5.12 1.51 12.24
N SER A 343 4.20 1.70 11.29
CA SER A 343 3.49 2.97 11.11
C SER A 343 2.63 3.32 12.33
N ALA A 344 1.94 2.35 12.91
CA ALA A 344 1.14 2.57 14.12
C ALA A 344 2.02 2.89 15.34
N ALA A 345 3.18 2.23 15.50
CA ALA A 345 4.12 2.54 16.57
C ALA A 345 4.69 3.96 16.43
N LEU A 346 5.05 4.38 15.22
CA LEU A 346 5.46 5.75 14.91
C LEU A 346 4.32 6.73 15.22
N THR A 347 3.12 6.49 14.70
CA THR A 347 1.96 7.37 14.89
C THR A 347 1.62 7.51 16.37
N LYS A 348 1.62 6.39 17.12
CA LYS A 348 1.42 6.43 18.57
C LYS A 348 2.46 7.31 19.25
N TYR A 349 3.73 7.14 18.91
CA TYR A 349 4.83 7.94 19.47
C TYR A 349 4.62 9.44 19.21
N LEU A 350 4.29 9.81 17.95
CA LEU A 350 4.03 11.19 17.56
C LEU A 350 2.81 11.79 18.30
N CYS A 351 1.73 11.01 18.40
CA CYS A 351 0.55 11.41 19.15
C CYS A 351 0.87 11.67 20.64
N ASP A 352 1.62 10.75 21.26
CA ASP A 352 2.02 10.88 22.67
C ASP A 352 2.97 12.08 22.89
N ARG A 353 3.89 12.33 21.94
CA ARG A 353 4.87 13.41 22.01
C ARG A 353 4.23 14.81 21.85
N TYR A 354 3.26 14.95 20.93
CA TYR A 354 2.67 16.24 20.56
C TYR A 354 1.27 16.45 21.12
N GLY A 355 0.76 15.53 21.94
CA GLY A 355 -0.57 15.64 22.52
C GLY A 355 -1.69 15.51 21.49
N ILE A 356 -1.45 14.81 20.37
CA ILE A 356 -2.47 14.60 19.33
C ILE A 356 -3.44 13.50 19.79
N PRO A 357 -4.76 13.74 19.79
CA PRO A 357 -5.73 12.71 20.09
C PRO A 357 -5.61 11.52 19.12
N LYS A 358 -5.67 10.30 19.69
CA LYS A 358 -5.57 9.07 18.90
C LYS A 358 -6.94 8.68 18.33
N ASP A 359 -7.47 9.50 17.44
CA ASP A 359 -8.78 9.29 16.81
C ASP A 359 -8.73 9.65 15.31
N ARG A 360 -9.82 9.33 14.59
CA ARG A 360 -9.95 9.58 13.16
C ARG A 360 -10.16 11.05 12.77
N ALA A 361 -10.35 11.94 13.73
CA ALA A 361 -10.40 13.38 13.47
C ALA A 361 -8.99 14.00 13.37
N HIS A 362 -7.99 13.36 13.99
CA HIS A 362 -6.62 13.86 14.08
C HIS A 362 -5.60 12.97 13.35
N ILE A 363 -5.95 11.71 13.10
CA ILE A 363 -5.17 10.77 12.29
C ILE A 363 -5.98 10.50 11.02
N VAL A 364 -5.63 11.18 9.93
CA VAL A 364 -6.44 11.27 8.72
C VAL A 364 -5.70 10.73 7.50
N GLY A 365 -6.42 10.34 6.46
CA GLY A 365 -5.85 10.08 5.15
C GLY A 365 -5.66 11.37 4.36
N HIS A 366 -4.75 11.37 3.40
CA HIS A 366 -4.55 12.52 2.53
C HIS A 366 -5.86 12.92 1.81
N ALA A 367 -6.63 11.93 1.36
CA ALA A 367 -7.94 12.14 0.74
C ALA A 367 -8.96 12.91 1.62
N GLU A 368 -8.75 12.92 2.94
CA GLU A 368 -9.64 13.57 3.91
C GLU A 368 -9.22 15.01 4.24
N VAL A 369 -8.06 15.46 3.74
CA VAL A 369 -7.57 16.83 3.95
C VAL A 369 -8.38 17.81 3.08
N PRO A 370 -8.99 18.86 3.65
CA PRO A 370 -9.80 19.80 2.89
C PRO A 370 -9.03 20.50 1.75
N GLY A 371 -9.66 20.56 0.58
CA GLY A 371 -9.08 21.20 -0.62
C GLY A 371 -8.04 20.35 -1.35
N ASN A 372 -8.01 19.06 -1.06
CA ASN A 372 -7.14 18.08 -1.67
C ASN A 372 -7.85 17.33 -2.82
N ASP A 373 -7.07 16.86 -3.80
CA ASP A 373 -7.52 16.09 -4.97
C ASP A 373 -6.88 14.67 -5.03
N HIS A 374 -6.16 14.27 -3.99
CA HIS A 374 -5.54 12.96 -3.85
C HIS A 374 -6.51 11.92 -3.29
N THR A 375 -6.24 10.64 -3.52
CA THR A 375 -7.10 9.52 -3.12
C THR A 375 -6.47 8.62 -2.06
N ASP A 376 -5.21 8.83 -1.72
CA ASP A 376 -4.44 8.05 -0.76
C ASP A 376 -4.87 8.30 0.71
N PRO A 377 -4.74 7.31 1.56
CA PRO A 377 -4.14 6.00 1.37
C PRO A 377 -5.03 4.98 0.63
N GLY A 378 -6.21 5.39 0.15
CA GLY A 378 -7.09 4.60 -0.68
C GLY A 378 -7.93 3.55 0.07
N PRO A 379 -8.76 2.81 -0.68
CA PRO A 379 -9.76 1.90 -0.11
C PRO A 379 -9.14 0.62 0.50
N ASN A 380 -7.90 0.28 0.13
CA ASN A 380 -7.19 -0.89 0.63
C ASN A 380 -6.53 -0.66 1.99
N TRP A 381 -6.43 0.60 2.45
CA TRP A 381 -5.91 0.92 3.78
C TRP A 381 -6.88 0.49 4.89
N ASN A 382 -6.45 -0.41 5.76
CA ASN A 382 -7.29 -0.91 6.85
C ASN A 382 -7.23 0.01 8.07
N TRP A 383 -8.07 1.05 8.08
CA TRP A 383 -8.16 2.01 9.17
C TRP A 383 -8.46 1.39 10.53
N ASN A 384 -9.33 0.36 10.58
CA ASN A 384 -9.70 -0.29 11.85
C ASN A 384 -8.50 -0.99 12.47
N TYR A 385 -7.78 -1.75 11.66
CA TYR A 385 -6.57 -2.43 12.12
C TYR A 385 -5.49 -1.44 12.54
N PHE A 386 -5.27 -0.40 11.73
CA PHE A 386 -4.30 0.64 12.03
C PHE A 386 -4.61 1.36 13.34
N MET A 387 -5.85 1.86 13.54
CA MET A 387 -6.27 2.57 14.75
C MET A 387 -6.22 1.67 15.99
N GLN A 388 -6.54 0.38 15.85
CA GLN A 388 -6.37 -0.59 16.94
C GLN A 388 -4.90 -0.69 17.38
N LEU A 389 -3.96 -0.75 16.42
CA LEU A 389 -2.53 -0.79 16.71
C LEU A 389 -2.01 0.51 17.34
N VAL A 390 -2.51 1.67 16.92
CA VAL A 390 -2.18 2.97 17.52
C VAL A 390 -2.64 3.05 18.97
N GLY A 391 -3.57 2.19 19.40
CA GLY A 391 -4.23 2.25 20.70
C GLY A 391 -5.24 3.39 20.79
N GLY A 392 -5.75 3.82 19.64
CA GLY A 392 -6.75 4.86 19.48
C GLY A 392 -8.17 4.36 19.69
N SER A 393 -9.06 5.29 19.99
CA SER A 393 -10.50 5.05 19.88
C SER A 393 -10.90 5.14 18.41
N THR A 394 -11.63 4.18 17.91
CA THR A 394 -12.26 4.23 16.58
C THR A 394 -13.48 5.16 16.59
N GLY A 395 -13.58 6.05 17.59
CA GLY A 395 -14.72 6.92 17.86
C GLY A 395 -14.90 8.03 16.83
N GLY A 396 -16.02 8.01 16.19
CA GLY A 396 -16.73 9.17 15.64
C GLY A 396 -16.51 9.48 14.17
N GLY A 397 -17.27 8.85 13.28
CA GLY A 397 -17.54 9.39 11.95
C GLY A 397 -17.01 8.59 10.75
N GLY A 398 -17.02 7.27 10.82
CA GLY A 398 -16.73 6.35 9.71
C GLY A 398 -16.65 4.94 10.24
N GLY A 399 -17.80 4.29 10.36
CA GLY A 399 -18.06 2.90 10.70
C GLY A 399 -16.90 1.99 11.07
N GLY A 400 -16.54 1.92 12.33
CA GLY A 400 -15.89 0.73 12.86
C GLY A 400 -16.72 -0.49 12.45
N VAL A 401 -16.08 -1.55 11.92
CA VAL A 401 -16.83 -2.74 11.51
C VAL A 401 -17.59 -3.25 12.72
N GLN A 402 -18.90 -3.24 12.61
CA GLN A 402 -19.77 -3.78 13.64
C GLN A 402 -19.46 -5.28 13.77
N LEU A 403 -18.93 -5.67 14.93
CA LEU A 403 -18.70 -7.09 15.24
C LEU A 403 -19.77 -7.66 16.17
N GLY A 404 -20.50 -6.81 16.89
CA GLY A 404 -21.56 -7.17 17.80
C GLY A 404 -22.91 -7.21 17.09
N PHE A 405 -23.48 -8.40 16.90
CA PHE A 405 -24.81 -8.61 16.34
C PHE A 405 -25.68 -9.41 17.31
N PRO A 406 -27.01 -9.17 17.33
CA PRO A 406 -27.92 -9.95 18.18
C PRO A 406 -27.99 -11.44 17.74
N SER A 407 -27.62 -11.72 16.50
CA SER A 407 -27.46 -13.07 15.94
C SER A 407 -26.48 -13.06 14.77
N TYR A 408 -25.88 -14.20 14.45
CA TYR A 408 -24.94 -14.36 13.34
C TYR A 408 -25.53 -15.26 12.27
N ASN A 409 -25.74 -14.70 11.09
CA ASN A 409 -26.32 -15.41 9.95
C ASN A 409 -25.28 -16.33 9.29
N THR A 410 -25.76 -17.40 8.66
CA THR A 410 -24.91 -18.18 7.75
C THR A 410 -24.57 -17.36 6.50
N LEU A 411 -23.27 -17.19 6.21
CA LEU A 411 -22.79 -16.46 5.04
C LEU A 411 -22.14 -17.41 4.04
N ARG A 412 -22.38 -17.16 2.75
CA ARG A 412 -21.86 -17.96 1.62
C ARG A 412 -21.75 -17.09 0.37
N GLY A 413 -21.21 -17.63 -0.71
CA GLY A 413 -21.12 -16.92 -1.99
C GLY A 413 -22.42 -16.21 -2.36
N GLY A 414 -22.34 -14.90 -2.63
CA GLY A 414 -23.47 -14.02 -2.90
C GLY A 414 -24.12 -13.35 -1.68
N SER A 415 -23.75 -13.72 -0.44
CA SER A 415 -24.18 -12.96 0.76
C SER A 415 -23.62 -11.55 0.74
N THR A 416 -24.37 -10.57 1.24
CA THR A 416 -23.95 -9.15 1.33
C THR A 416 -24.29 -8.55 2.68
N GLY A 417 -23.65 -7.43 3.01
CA GLY A 417 -23.97 -6.57 4.15
C GLY A 417 -23.02 -6.65 5.34
N PRO A 418 -23.38 -6.02 6.48
CA PRO A 418 -22.47 -5.77 7.60
C PRO A 418 -21.84 -7.03 8.21
N GLN A 419 -22.55 -8.15 8.23
CA GLN A 419 -21.98 -9.40 8.74
C GLN A 419 -20.94 -9.99 7.79
N VAL A 420 -21.06 -9.77 6.47
CA VAL A 420 -20.01 -10.15 5.52
C VAL A 420 -18.76 -9.29 5.75
N THR A 421 -18.93 -7.99 5.90
CA THR A 421 -17.83 -7.07 6.26
C THR A 421 -17.13 -7.51 7.55
N ALA A 422 -17.91 -7.92 8.58
CA ALA A 422 -17.36 -8.44 9.84
C ALA A 422 -16.54 -9.73 9.63
N ALA A 423 -17.05 -10.68 8.85
CA ALA A 423 -16.36 -11.94 8.57
C ALA A 423 -15.05 -11.70 7.80
N GLN A 424 -15.09 -10.87 6.73
CA GLN A 424 -13.92 -10.50 5.95
C GLN A 424 -12.86 -9.82 6.83
N THR A 425 -13.28 -8.88 7.68
CA THR A 425 -12.38 -8.19 8.62
C THR A 425 -11.71 -9.17 9.58
N LEU A 426 -12.48 -10.08 10.20
CA LEU A 426 -11.94 -11.06 11.14
C LEU A 426 -11.00 -12.07 10.46
N LEU A 427 -11.28 -12.48 9.23
CA LEU A 427 -10.41 -13.32 8.43
C LEU A 427 -9.07 -12.61 8.14
N ASN A 428 -9.13 -11.38 7.64
CA ASN A 428 -7.94 -10.57 7.34
C ASN A 428 -7.09 -10.32 8.58
N GLN A 429 -7.72 -10.00 9.73
CA GLN A 429 -7.02 -9.85 11.02
C GLN A 429 -6.29 -11.12 11.49
N GLN A 430 -6.72 -12.28 11.03
CA GLN A 430 -6.10 -13.56 11.36
C GLN A 430 -5.18 -14.09 10.25
N GLY A 431 -4.86 -13.25 9.26
CA GLY A 431 -3.91 -13.58 8.18
C GLY A 431 -4.50 -14.36 7.01
N TYR A 432 -5.85 -14.50 6.94
CA TYR A 432 -6.53 -15.14 5.81
C TYR A 432 -7.01 -14.06 4.84
N ASN A 433 -6.43 -13.99 3.66
CA ASN A 433 -6.73 -12.95 2.67
C ASN A 433 -8.15 -13.09 2.10
N ALA A 434 -9.13 -12.46 2.77
CA ALA A 434 -10.52 -12.42 2.31
C ALA A 434 -10.79 -11.32 1.26
N GLY A 435 -9.78 -10.55 0.88
CA GLY A 435 -9.92 -9.35 0.07
C GLY A 435 -10.35 -8.13 0.89
N THR A 436 -10.77 -7.07 0.21
CA THR A 436 -11.36 -5.89 0.87
C THR A 436 -12.58 -6.31 1.69
N ALA A 437 -12.74 -5.74 2.88
CA ALA A 437 -13.95 -5.96 3.70
C ALA A 437 -15.12 -5.10 3.16
N ASP A 438 -15.51 -5.38 1.92
CA ASP A 438 -16.51 -4.64 1.13
C ASP A 438 -17.96 -5.05 1.42
N GLY A 439 -18.16 -6.08 2.23
CA GLY A 439 -19.48 -6.61 2.53
C GLY A 439 -20.08 -7.44 1.40
N VAL A 440 -19.28 -7.90 0.44
CA VAL A 440 -19.70 -8.81 -0.64
C VAL A 440 -18.95 -10.14 -0.53
N PHE A 441 -19.67 -11.22 -0.29
CA PHE A 441 -19.08 -12.56 -0.14
C PHE A 441 -18.75 -13.14 -1.52
N GLY A 442 -17.57 -12.80 -2.04
CA GLY A 442 -17.05 -13.30 -3.31
C GLY A 442 -16.22 -14.58 -3.16
N THR A 443 -15.62 -15.03 -4.28
CA THR A 443 -14.78 -16.24 -4.33
C THR A 443 -13.56 -16.14 -3.43
N ARG A 444 -12.91 -14.96 -3.34
CA ARG A 444 -11.76 -14.72 -2.44
C ARG A 444 -12.17 -14.89 -0.97
N THR A 445 -13.32 -14.34 -0.58
CA THR A 445 -13.85 -14.53 0.78
C THR A 445 -14.12 -16.01 1.06
N ALA A 446 -14.71 -16.75 0.11
CA ALA A 446 -14.95 -18.19 0.25
C ALA A 446 -13.64 -18.98 0.44
N SER A 447 -12.61 -18.69 -0.36
CA SER A 447 -11.29 -19.31 -0.25
C SER A 447 -10.62 -19.02 1.10
N ALA A 448 -10.68 -17.78 1.59
CA ALA A 448 -10.19 -17.41 2.91
C ALA A 448 -10.91 -18.15 4.04
N VAL A 449 -12.25 -18.28 3.94
CA VAL A 449 -13.04 -19.06 4.90
C VAL A 449 -12.62 -20.55 4.89
N SER A 450 -12.47 -21.18 3.72
CA SER A 450 -12.00 -22.56 3.61
C SER A 450 -10.62 -22.77 4.23
N SER A 451 -9.69 -21.86 3.96
CA SER A 451 -8.33 -21.88 4.54
C SER A 451 -8.37 -21.76 6.07
N PHE A 452 -9.18 -20.82 6.60
CA PHE A 452 -9.39 -20.65 8.03
C PHE A 452 -10.02 -21.91 8.66
N GLN A 453 -11.04 -22.47 8.03
CA GLN A 453 -11.72 -23.69 8.48
C GLN A 453 -10.74 -24.86 8.55
N THR A 454 -9.92 -25.06 7.52
CA THR A 454 -8.87 -26.09 7.49
C THR A 454 -7.93 -25.93 8.67
N ALA A 455 -7.41 -24.71 8.91
CA ALA A 455 -6.49 -24.41 10.01
C ALA A 455 -7.12 -24.63 11.41
N ARG A 456 -8.45 -24.58 11.52
CA ARG A 456 -9.20 -24.80 12.77
C ARG A 456 -9.78 -26.22 12.89
N GLY A 457 -9.51 -27.11 11.93
CA GLY A 457 -10.06 -28.46 11.91
C GLY A 457 -11.59 -28.48 11.72
N LEU A 458 -12.15 -27.45 11.09
CA LEU A 458 -13.55 -27.36 10.69
C LEU A 458 -13.75 -27.94 9.28
N PRO A 459 -14.97 -28.38 8.89
CA PRO A 459 -15.26 -28.67 7.50
C PRO A 459 -14.98 -27.45 6.62
N ALA A 460 -14.11 -27.62 5.62
CA ALA A 460 -13.64 -26.54 4.74
C ALA A 460 -14.62 -26.31 3.59
N ASP A 461 -15.87 -25.95 3.91
CA ASP A 461 -16.97 -25.76 2.95
C ASP A 461 -17.06 -24.33 2.39
N GLY A 462 -16.22 -23.42 2.88
CA GLY A 462 -16.23 -22.02 2.47
C GLY A 462 -17.46 -21.24 2.94
N VAL A 463 -18.22 -21.77 3.90
CA VAL A 463 -19.45 -21.19 4.46
C VAL A 463 -19.22 -20.74 5.90
N VAL A 464 -19.54 -19.51 6.23
CA VAL A 464 -19.45 -19.03 7.62
C VAL A 464 -20.74 -19.36 8.36
N GLY A 465 -20.82 -20.58 8.88
CA GLY A 465 -21.88 -21.01 9.78
C GLY A 465 -21.54 -20.74 11.25
N ALA A 466 -22.39 -21.18 12.18
CA ALA A 466 -22.24 -20.92 13.62
C ALA A 466 -20.86 -21.32 14.17
N ARG A 467 -20.32 -22.48 13.78
CA ARG A 467 -19.00 -22.94 14.21
C ARG A 467 -17.87 -22.05 13.71
N THR A 468 -17.93 -21.65 12.45
CA THR A 468 -16.94 -20.74 11.83
C THR A 468 -17.02 -19.36 12.48
N TRP A 469 -18.23 -18.82 12.70
CA TRP A 469 -18.42 -17.58 13.45
C TRP A 469 -17.82 -17.64 14.86
N THR A 470 -18.12 -18.73 15.61
CA THR A 470 -17.59 -18.93 16.98
C THR A 470 -16.08 -18.87 17.00
N ALA A 471 -15.42 -19.56 16.08
CA ALA A 471 -13.96 -19.55 15.98
C ALA A 471 -13.40 -18.17 15.57
N LEU A 472 -14.01 -17.50 14.59
CA LEU A 472 -13.60 -16.16 14.14
C LEU A 472 -13.72 -15.14 15.28
N LEU A 473 -14.85 -15.11 15.97
CA LEU A 473 -15.17 -14.13 17.01
C LEU A 473 -14.39 -14.34 18.31
N SER A 474 -13.96 -15.58 18.59
CA SER A 474 -13.20 -15.90 19.81
C SER A 474 -11.69 -15.77 19.66
N ALA A 475 -11.18 -15.56 18.46
CA ALA A 475 -9.75 -15.47 18.19
C ALA A 475 -9.06 -14.39 19.04
N GLY A 476 -7.84 -14.66 19.49
CA GLY A 476 -7.03 -13.77 20.32
C GLY A 476 -6.59 -14.41 21.64
N THR A 477 -6.05 -13.61 22.56
CA THR A 477 -5.51 -14.06 23.84
C THR A 477 -6.59 -14.67 24.75
N ALA A 478 -6.35 -15.85 25.27
CA ALA A 478 -7.25 -16.57 26.17
C ALA A 478 -7.15 -16.01 27.63
N SER A 479 -7.61 -14.78 27.83
CA SER A 479 -7.64 -14.17 29.17
C SER A 479 -8.74 -14.82 30.02
N VAL A 480 -8.43 -15.17 31.27
CA VAL A 480 -9.47 -15.66 32.20
C VAL A 480 -10.42 -14.51 32.53
N VAL A 481 -11.70 -14.68 32.17
CA VAL A 481 -12.78 -13.75 32.51
C VAL A 481 -13.91 -14.47 33.23
N ARG A 482 -14.49 -13.80 34.23
CA ARG A 482 -15.53 -14.32 35.13
C ARG A 482 -16.45 -13.20 35.58
N GLU A 483 -17.48 -13.51 36.34
CA GLU A 483 -18.38 -12.49 36.88
C GLU A 483 -17.62 -11.37 37.58
N GLY A 484 -17.97 -10.14 37.25
CA GLY A 484 -17.30 -8.90 37.64
C GLY A 484 -16.16 -8.45 36.69
N SER A 485 -15.71 -9.27 35.74
CA SER A 485 -14.75 -8.84 34.71
C SER A 485 -15.42 -7.85 33.73
N THR A 486 -14.63 -6.91 33.18
CA THR A 486 -15.13 -5.93 32.20
C THR A 486 -14.15 -5.73 31.03
N GLY A 487 -14.63 -5.15 29.93
CA GLY A 487 -13.80 -4.69 28.81
C GLY A 487 -13.75 -5.63 27.61
N PRO A 488 -12.79 -5.42 26.69
CA PRO A 488 -12.78 -6.04 25.35
C PRO A 488 -12.74 -7.58 25.34
N ALA A 489 -12.11 -8.22 26.33
CA ALA A 489 -12.09 -9.67 26.46
C ALA A 489 -13.49 -10.23 26.77
N VAL A 490 -14.30 -9.51 27.57
CA VAL A 490 -15.69 -9.86 27.88
C VAL A 490 -16.58 -9.67 26.64
N GLU A 491 -16.44 -8.55 25.92
CA GLU A 491 -17.19 -8.34 24.67
C GLU A 491 -16.89 -9.44 23.65
N ARG A 492 -15.62 -9.82 23.49
CA ARG A 492 -15.21 -10.90 22.60
C ARG A 492 -15.86 -12.24 23.00
N LEU A 493 -15.89 -12.54 24.28
CA LEU A 493 -16.57 -13.73 24.81
C LEU A 493 -18.07 -13.69 24.52
N GLN A 494 -18.73 -12.57 24.77
CA GLN A 494 -20.17 -12.37 24.57
C GLN A 494 -20.55 -12.57 23.09
N ARG A 495 -19.76 -12.02 22.15
CA ARG A 495 -19.92 -12.24 20.72
C ARG A 495 -19.78 -13.72 20.35
N ALA A 496 -18.74 -14.38 20.83
CA ALA A 496 -18.50 -15.79 20.55
C ALA A 496 -19.60 -16.68 21.11
N LEU A 497 -20.09 -16.40 22.32
CA LEU A 497 -21.22 -17.13 22.94
C LEU A 497 -22.53 -16.90 22.19
N THR A 498 -22.79 -15.68 21.68
CA THR A 498 -23.95 -15.39 20.84
C THR A 498 -23.96 -16.28 19.60
N ALA A 499 -22.81 -16.42 18.93
CA ALA A 499 -22.66 -17.29 17.75
C ALA A 499 -22.77 -18.79 18.12
N ALA A 500 -22.11 -19.21 19.20
CA ALA A 500 -22.03 -20.62 19.61
C ALA A 500 -23.35 -21.18 20.11
N LEU A 501 -24.16 -20.35 20.81
CA LEU A 501 -25.41 -20.73 21.42
C LEU A 501 -26.63 -20.48 20.52
N GLY A 502 -26.45 -19.75 19.41
CA GLY A 502 -27.51 -19.34 18.50
C GLY A 502 -28.59 -18.47 19.16
N ARG A 503 -28.24 -17.76 20.22
CA ARG A 503 -29.11 -16.82 20.95
C ARG A 503 -28.37 -15.58 21.37
N THR A 504 -29.06 -14.45 21.51
CA THR A 504 -28.48 -13.20 21.94
C THR A 504 -27.90 -13.31 23.36
N VAL A 505 -26.60 -12.98 23.50
CA VAL A 505 -25.94 -12.65 24.76
C VAL A 505 -25.64 -11.15 24.70
N SER A 506 -25.98 -10.38 25.74
CA SER A 506 -25.71 -8.93 25.76
C SER A 506 -24.22 -8.68 25.53
N ILE A 507 -23.90 -7.87 24.52
CA ILE A 507 -22.51 -7.53 24.16
C ILE A 507 -22.23 -6.12 24.71
N ASP A 508 -22.06 -6.04 26.02
CA ASP A 508 -21.90 -4.79 26.78
C ASP A 508 -20.51 -4.67 27.45
N GLY A 509 -19.66 -5.69 27.27
CA GLY A 509 -18.34 -5.72 27.89
C GLY A 509 -18.39 -5.89 29.41
N GLN A 510 -19.55 -6.26 30.00
CA GLN A 510 -19.70 -6.50 31.43
C GLN A 510 -20.05 -7.97 31.68
N PHE A 511 -19.21 -8.66 32.41
CA PHE A 511 -19.44 -10.05 32.74
C PHE A 511 -20.38 -10.14 33.97
N GLY A 512 -21.67 -10.01 33.74
CA GLY A 512 -22.70 -10.18 34.77
C GLY A 512 -23.25 -11.62 34.81
N ALA A 513 -24.28 -11.83 35.65
CA ALA A 513 -24.91 -13.13 35.87
C ALA A 513 -25.43 -13.78 34.57
N ASN A 514 -25.94 -12.99 33.61
CA ASN A 514 -26.39 -13.50 32.31
C ASN A 514 -25.24 -14.05 31.46
N THR A 515 -24.08 -13.36 31.47
CA THR A 515 -22.87 -13.84 30.79
C THR A 515 -22.34 -15.09 31.47
N ALA A 516 -22.33 -15.13 32.82
CA ALA A 516 -21.94 -16.32 33.59
C ALA A 516 -22.85 -17.53 33.26
N GLN A 517 -24.14 -17.31 33.12
CA GLN A 517 -25.08 -18.39 32.72
C GLN A 517 -24.80 -18.83 31.28
N ALA A 518 -24.57 -17.92 30.34
CA ALA A 518 -24.25 -18.25 28.97
C ALA A 518 -22.95 -19.09 28.88
N VAL A 519 -21.93 -18.77 29.71
CA VAL A 519 -20.71 -19.59 29.81
C VAL A 519 -21.03 -20.99 30.33
N ARG A 520 -21.83 -21.15 31.40
CA ARG A 520 -22.24 -22.47 31.92
C ARG A 520 -23.02 -23.28 30.88
N ASP A 521 -23.94 -22.65 30.17
CA ASP A 521 -24.73 -23.32 29.10
C ASP A 521 -23.80 -23.83 27.99
N TYR A 522 -22.84 -22.98 27.57
CA TYR A 522 -21.84 -23.36 26.57
C TYR A 522 -20.95 -24.50 27.06
N GLN A 523 -20.40 -24.38 28.28
CA GLN A 523 -19.55 -25.40 28.90
C GLN A 523 -20.26 -26.74 29.01
N SER A 524 -21.47 -26.77 29.54
CA SER A 524 -22.30 -27.98 29.64
C SER A 524 -22.55 -28.63 28.28
N GLY A 525 -22.89 -27.82 27.26
CA GLY A 525 -23.13 -28.31 25.91
C GLY A 525 -21.86 -28.83 25.20
N ARG A 526 -20.70 -28.64 25.79
CA ARG A 526 -19.39 -29.08 25.25
C ARG A 526 -18.66 -30.09 26.16
N GLY A 527 -19.29 -30.56 27.21
CA GLY A 527 -18.71 -31.50 28.15
C GLY A 527 -17.56 -30.91 28.96
N LEU A 528 -17.55 -29.59 29.13
CA LEU A 528 -16.59 -28.88 30.00
C LEU A 528 -17.20 -28.74 31.42
N THR A 529 -16.35 -28.49 32.41
CA THR A 529 -16.81 -28.10 33.74
C THR A 529 -17.60 -26.80 33.65
N ALA A 530 -18.87 -26.84 34.06
CA ALA A 530 -19.79 -25.71 33.96
C ALA A 530 -19.65 -24.75 35.15
N ASP A 531 -18.47 -24.16 35.33
CA ASP A 531 -18.14 -23.28 36.44
C ASP A 531 -18.54 -21.81 36.18
N GLY A 532 -18.92 -21.48 34.95
CA GLY A 532 -19.25 -20.10 34.56
C GLY A 532 -18.04 -19.19 34.38
N ILE A 533 -16.83 -19.74 34.33
CA ILE A 533 -15.57 -19.01 34.13
C ILE A 533 -15.03 -19.31 32.74
N ALA A 534 -14.81 -18.31 31.91
CA ALA A 534 -14.17 -18.51 30.64
C ALA A 534 -12.64 -18.56 30.82
N GLY A 535 -12.15 -19.74 31.19
CA GLY A 535 -10.74 -20.07 31.32
C GLY A 535 -10.14 -20.68 30.04
N PRO A 536 -8.89 -21.19 30.08
CA PRO A 536 -8.18 -21.73 28.91
C PRO A 536 -8.98 -22.82 28.16
N ALA A 537 -9.63 -23.74 28.87
CA ALA A 537 -10.42 -24.82 28.26
C ALA A 537 -11.64 -24.27 27.50
N THR A 538 -12.33 -23.29 28.07
CA THR A 538 -13.49 -22.63 27.42
C THR A 538 -13.05 -21.87 26.17
N TRP A 539 -11.95 -21.09 26.25
CA TRP A 539 -11.43 -20.38 25.08
C TRP A 539 -10.94 -21.33 24.00
N ALA A 540 -10.25 -22.41 24.36
CA ALA A 540 -9.79 -23.40 23.38
C ALA A 540 -10.97 -24.05 22.63
N ALA A 541 -12.07 -24.36 23.32
CA ALA A 541 -13.28 -24.88 22.69
C ALA A 541 -13.94 -23.87 21.75
N LEU A 542 -14.06 -22.59 22.16
CA LEU A 542 -14.59 -21.52 21.34
C LEU A 542 -13.72 -21.29 20.09
N GLN A 543 -12.39 -21.21 20.25
CA GLN A 543 -11.44 -20.99 19.15
C GLN A 543 -11.36 -22.16 18.17
N ALA A 544 -11.71 -23.36 18.60
CA ALA A 544 -11.87 -24.51 17.72
C ALA A 544 -13.29 -24.59 17.07
N GLY A 545 -14.14 -23.60 17.30
CA GLY A 545 -15.50 -23.58 16.75
C GLY A 545 -16.38 -24.72 17.25
N ARG A 546 -16.18 -25.16 18.46
CA ARG A 546 -16.96 -26.23 19.09
C ARG A 546 -18.25 -25.70 19.71
#